data_8d8aa17ae5a8de4bb1df4e572f193ddd
#
_entry.id   8d8aa17ae5a8de4bb1df4e572f193ddd
#
_cell.length_a   1.000
_cell.length_b   1.000
_cell.length_c   1.000
_cell.angle_alpha   90.00
_cell.angle_beta   90.00
_cell.angle_gamma   90.00
#
_symmetry.space_group_name_H-M   'P 1'
#
loop_
_entity.id
_entity.type
_entity.pdbx_description
1 polymer ?
#
loop_
_entity_poly.entity_id
_entity_poly.type
_entity_poly.pdbx_seq_one_letter_code
_entity_poly.pdbx_strand_id
1 'polypeptide(L)'
;IRVINLSLGHPVFESAASDPLVQAVEAAVRAGITVVSSAGNFGTNPTTGQVGYGGISSPGNAPSAITVGAIDTRGTASRGDDRIADYSSRGPSWYDGFAKPDLVAPGHRIVALADPTSTLFANYPSFRIASPTSGQQDYLRLSGTSMAAPVVAATVAAMQQVNLEMGYYGGTYLPRPALTPNTIKAILQFTSTTVADDQGLVYDHLTQGAGAVNTRGALDVVRAIDPTAGVGSWWLTAPVTETSDFAGAALPWSKAMVWNQNIVWGESIYTHQPAFAQNIVWGENIVWGQNIVWGLNIVWGENIVWGENIVWGENIVWGENIVWGENIVWGENIVWGFSARNQSGASNKNDPPAVTAADLVKVTKKPGTQPR
;
A
#
# COMPACT_ATOMS: atom_id res chain seq x y z
N ILE A 1 5.75 -11.87 -20.20
CA ILE A 1 5.88 -11.83 -18.72
C ILE A 1 4.91 -10.77 -18.20
N ARG A 2 4.14 -11.06 -17.17
CA ARG A 2 3.17 -10.13 -16.54
C ARG A 2 3.49 -9.86 -15.07
N VAL A 3 4.18 -10.81 -14.43
CA VAL A 3 4.52 -10.76 -13.01
C VAL A 3 5.98 -11.16 -12.83
N ILE A 4 6.70 -10.42 -12.01
CA ILE A 4 8.06 -10.74 -11.56
C ILE A 4 8.02 -10.84 -10.03
N ASN A 5 8.58 -11.93 -9.48
CA ASN A 5 8.81 -12.08 -8.05
C ASN A 5 10.29 -11.91 -7.74
N LEU A 6 10.61 -10.98 -6.84
CA LEU A 6 11.96 -10.67 -6.37
C LEU A 6 12.08 -11.01 -4.88
N SER A 7 12.30 -12.30 -4.58
CA SER A 7 12.59 -12.79 -3.22
C SER A 7 14.08 -12.60 -2.87
N LEU A 8 14.59 -11.40 -3.10
CA LEU A 8 15.97 -11.00 -2.89
C LEU A 8 16.03 -9.57 -2.36
N GLY A 9 17.17 -9.18 -1.85
CA GLY A 9 17.36 -7.79 -1.42
C GLY A 9 18.74 -7.58 -0.77
N HIS A 10 19.09 -6.30 -0.66
CA HIS A 10 20.25 -5.81 0.07
C HIS A 10 19.88 -4.58 0.90
N PRO A 11 20.69 -4.19 1.89
CA PRO A 11 20.46 -2.94 2.60
C PRO A 11 20.43 -1.75 1.65
N VAL A 12 19.59 -0.76 1.93
CA VAL A 12 19.48 0.46 1.12
C VAL A 12 20.70 1.33 1.37
N PHE A 13 21.48 1.63 0.34
CA PHE A 13 22.70 2.45 0.41
C PHE A 13 22.53 3.84 -0.22
N GLU A 14 21.45 4.04 -0.97
CA GLU A 14 21.16 5.26 -1.72
C GLU A 14 19.66 5.45 -1.92
N SER A 15 19.27 6.62 -2.41
CA SER A 15 17.87 6.90 -2.74
C SER A 15 17.35 5.96 -3.82
N ALA A 16 16.05 5.64 -3.77
CA ALA A 16 15.34 4.88 -4.81
C ALA A 16 15.55 5.49 -6.21
N ALA A 17 15.72 6.80 -6.30
CA ALA A 17 15.94 7.50 -7.56
C ALA A 17 17.31 7.21 -8.19
N SER A 18 18.32 6.82 -7.41
CA SER A 18 19.70 6.51 -7.88
C SER A 18 20.02 5.03 -7.90
N ASP A 19 19.30 4.21 -7.12
CA ASP A 19 19.51 2.77 -7.02
C ASP A 19 19.22 2.06 -8.36
N PRO A 20 20.23 1.44 -9.02
CA PRO A 20 20.02 0.82 -10.33
C PRO A 20 19.02 -0.34 -10.32
N LEU A 21 18.91 -1.08 -9.21
CA LEU A 21 17.97 -2.18 -9.07
C LEU A 21 16.54 -1.64 -8.96
N VAL A 22 16.35 -0.58 -8.19
CA VAL A 22 15.05 0.12 -8.11
C VAL A 22 14.67 0.71 -9.46
N GLN A 23 15.59 1.34 -10.17
CA GLN A 23 15.33 1.88 -11.51
C GLN A 23 14.91 0.79 -12.51
N ALA A 24 15.52 -0.40 -12.43
CA ALA A 24 15.10 -1.54 -13.25
C ALA A 24 13.68 -2.03 -12.91
N VAL A 25 13.34 -2.05 -11.62
CA VAL A 25 11.97 -2.36 -11.16
C VAL A 25 10.98 -1.33 -11.69
N GLU A 26 11.27 -0.04 -11.56
CA GLU A 26 10.42 1.05 -12.05
C GLU A 26 10.26 0.98 -13.58
N ALA A 27 11.30 0.61 -14.31
CA ALA A 27 11.22 0.40 -15.77
C ALA A 27 10.32 -0.78 -16.12
N ALA A 28 10.39 -1.89 -15.39
CA ALA A 28 9.51 -3.05 -15.57
C ALA A 28 8.04 -2.69 -15.29
N VAL A 29 7.79 -1.94 -14.22
CA VAL A 29 6.42 -1.50 -13.87
C VAL A 29 5.86 -0.55 -14.94
N ARG A 30 6.66 0.41 -15.43
CA ARG A 30 6.26 1.27 -16.57
C ARG A 30 5.95 0.49 -17.84
N ALA A 31 6.59 -0.67 -18.04
CA ALA A 31 6.28 -1.58 -19.14
C ALA A 31 5.04 -2.46 -18.90
N GLY A 32 4.30 -2.25 -17.81
CA GLY A 32 3.07 -2.96 -17.46
C GLY A 32 3.30 -4.30 -16.78
N ILE A 33 4.49 -4.56 -16.24
CA ILE A 33 4.83 -5.76 -15.49
C ILE A 33 4.67 -5.49 -14.00
N THR A 34 3.85 -6.27 -13.31
CA THR A 34 3.75 -6.17 -11.85
C THR A 34 4.98 -6.79 -11.19
N VAL A 35 5.67 -6.02 -10.39
CA VAL A 35 6.83 -6.49 -9.63
C VAL A 35 6.47 -6.63 -8.16
N VAL A 36 6.67 -7.82 -7.62
CA VAL A 36 6.47 -8.14 -6.20
C VAL A 36 7.84 -8.37 -5.58
N SER A 37 8.15 -7.66 -4.50
CA SER A 37 9.44 -7.74 -3.81
C SER A 37 9.27 -8.04 -2.33
N SER A 38 10.23 -8.76 -1.75
CA SER A 38 10.31 -8.97 -0.31
C SER A 38 10.70 -7.67 0.41
N ALA A 39 10.12 -7.44 1.60
CA ALA A 39 10.40 -6.24 2.40
C ALA A 39 11.79 -6.27 3.07
N GLY A 40 12.35 -7.47 3.29
CA GLY A 40 13.57 -7.68 4.08
C GLY A 40 13.27 -8.33 5.44
N ASN A 41 14.32 -8.77 6.13
CA ASN A 41 14.21 -9.53 7.38
C ASN A 41 14.96 -8.85 8.54
N PHE A 42 14.80 -7.52 8.66
CA PHE A 42 15.47 -6.67 9.64
C PHE A 42 14.48 -6.05 10.66
N GLY A 43 13.32 -6.67 10.88
CA GLY A 43 12.26 -6.13 11.75
C GLY A 43 12.57 -6.15 13.23
N THR A 44 13.48 -7.01 13.67
CA THR A 44 13.90 -7.12 15.07
C THR A 44 15.40 -7.29 15.16
N ASN A 45 16.03 -6.57 16.06
CA ASN A 45 17.44 -6.75 16.37
C ASN A 45 17.66 -8.14 17.03
N PRO A 46 18.41 -9.04 16.42
CA PRO A 46 18.57 -10.42 16.93
C PRO A 46 19.29 -10.50 18.28
N THR A 47 20.04 -9.47 18.66
CA THR A 47 20.79 -9.44 19.92
C THR A 47 19.96 -8.87 21.07
N THR A 48 19.19 -7.80 20.82
CA THR A 48 18.44 -7.09 21.87
C THR A 48 16.96 -7.44 21.89
N GLY A 49 16.43 -8.08 20.86
CA GLY A 49 15.00 -8.34 20.69
C GLY A 49 14.17 -7.09 20.38
N GLN A 50 14.82 -5.93 20.25
CA GLN A 50 14.10 -4.67 20.00
C GLN A 50 13.58 -4.61 18.58
N VAL A 51 12.34 -4.15 18.44
CA VAL A 51 11.70 -3.85 17.17
C VAL A 51 12.39 -2.65 16.52
N GLY A 52 12.73 -2.78 15.24
CA GLY A 52 13.33 -1.72 14.42
C GLY A 52 12.42 -1.31 13.27
N TYR A 53 12.43 -0.02 12.97
CA TYR A 53 11.83 0.58 11.78
C TYR A 53 12.93 1.02 10.81
N GLY A 54 12.56 1.33 9.57
CA GLY A 54 13.55 1.72 8.55
C GLY A 54 14.31 0.54 7.94
N GLY A 55 13.83 -0.70 8.13
CA GLY A 55 14.51 -1.93 7.72
C GLY A 55 14.14 -2.44 6.31
N ILE A 56 13.38 -1.70 5.52
CA ILE A 56 13.02 -2.10 4.15
C ILE A 56 14.27 -2.20 3.29
N SER A 57 14.46 -3.34 2.63
CA SER A 57 15.59 -3.59 1.74
C SER A 57 15.32 -3.14 0.30
N SER A 58 16.36 -2.83 -0.47
CA SER A 58 16.28 -2.70 -1.92
C SER A 58 16.13 -4.11 -2.55
N PRO A 59 15.24 -4.31 -3.57
CA PRO A 59 14.41 -3.32 -4.24
C PRO A 59 13.00 -3.14 -3.62
N GLY A 60 12.76 -3.63 -2.41
CA GLY A 60 11.49 -3.43 -1.70
C GLY A 60 11.18 -1.95 -1.41
N ASN A 61 12.19 -1.05 -1.43
CA ASN A 61 12.01 0.39 -1.35
C ASN A 61 11.52 1.03 -2.66
N ALA A 62 11.40 0.27 -3.77
CA ALA A 62 10.88 0.81 -5.02
C ALA A 62 9.43 1.29 -4.85
N PRO A 63 9.10 2.54 -5.24
CA PRO A 63 7.75 3.10 -5.05
C PRO A 63 6.65 2.27 -5.71
N SER A 64 6.88 1.83 -6.94
CA SER A 64 5.88 1.12 -7.74
C SER A 64 5.83 -0.38 -7.49
N ALA A 65 6.85 -0.98 -6.86
CA ALA A 65 6.83 -2.39 -6.48
C ALA A 65 5.74 -2.67 -5.44
N ILE A 66 5.21 -3.88 -5.44
CA ILE A 66 4.42 -4.43 -4.35
C ILE A 66 5.39 -5.06 -3.34
N THR A 67 5.62 -4.37 -2.24
CA THR A 67 6.57 -4.80 -1.20
C THR A 67 5.84 -5.57 -0.13
N VAL A 68 6.31 -6.79 0.16
CA VAL A 68 5.61 -7.76 0.97
C VAL A 68 6.37 -8.07 2.25
N GLY A 69 5.74 -7.78 3.39
CA GLY A 69 6.17 -8.25 4.70
C GLY A 69 5.65 -9.67 4.99
N ALA A 70 6.06 -10.24 6.11
CA ALA A 70 5.73 -11.62 6.48
C ALA A 70 4.82 -11.70 7.71
N ILE A 71 3.81 -12.58 7.64
CA ILE A 71 3.04 -13.01 8.82
C ILE A 71 3.36 -14.46 9.19
N ASP A 72 3.25 -14.74 10.48
CA ASP A 72 3.16 -16.09 11.05
C ASP A 72 1.68 -16.42 11.23
N THR A 73 1.20 -17.41 10.49
CA THR A 73 -0.18 -17.90 10.57
C THR A 73 -0.37 -18.93 11.69
N ARG A 74 0.66 -19.17 12.50
CA ARG A 74 0.69 -20.18 13.58
C ARG A 74 0.26 -21.59 13.13
N GLY A 75 0.15 -21.80 11.81
CA GLY A 75 -0.26 -23.06 11.20
C GLY A 75 -1.75 -23.37 11.35
N THR A 76 -2.58 -22.36 11.63
CA THR A 76 -4.03 -22.47 11.74
C THR A 76 -4.74 -21.98 10.50
N ALA A 77 -6.03 -22.29 10.35
CA ALA A 77 -6.89 -21.70 9.31
C ALA A 77 -7.53 -20.37 9.76
N SER A 78 -7.49 -20.07 11.05
CA SER A 78 -7.98 -18.82 11.60
C SER A 78 -7.06 -17.67 11.23
N ARG A 79 -7.63 -16.50 10.93
CA ARG A 79 -6.87 -15.27 10.74
C ARG A 79 -6.73 -14.46 12.03
N GLY A 80 -7.50 -14.78 13.07
CA GLY A 80 -7.48 -14.06 14.33
C GLY A 80 -6.21 -14.23 15.16
N ASP A 81 -5.48 -15.31 14.92
CA ASP A 81 -4.21 -15.61 15.57
C ASP A 81 -2.97 -15.33 14.69
N ASP A 82 -3.17 -14.82 13.47
CA ASP A 82 -2.07 -14.36 12.62
C ASP A 82 -1.31 -13.21 13.30
N ARG A 83 0.01 -13.21 13.18
CA ARG A 83 0.88 -12.15 13.73
C ARG A 83 1.92 -11.73 12.71
N ILE A 84 2.38 -10.49 12.81
CA ILE A 84 3.55 -10.06 12.04
C ILE A 84 4.75 -10.87 12.53
N ALA A 85 5.46 -11.50 11.59
CA ALA A 85 6.67 -12.22 11.92
C ALA A 85 7.75 -11.26 12.44
N ASP A 86 8.42 -11.58 13.55
CA ASP A 86 9.33 -10.69 14.25
C ASP A 86 10.44 -10.14 13.34
N TYR A 87 10.92 -10.96 12.41
CA TYR A 87 11.95 -10.57 11.45
C TYR A 87 11.42 -9.69 10.30
N SER A 88 10.11 -9.60 10.08
CA SER A 88 9.57 -8.83 8.95
C SER A 88 9.99 -7.36 9.04
N SER A 89 10.68 -6.88 8.01
CA SER A 89 11.11 -5.49 7.94
C SER A 89 9.92 -4.54 7.97
N ARG A 90 10.13 -3.42 8.67
CA ARG A 90 9.18 -2.33 8.84
C ARG A 90 9.69 -1.07 8.18
N GLY A 91 8.76 -0.28 7.67
CA GLY A 91 9.07 1.02 7.08
C GLY A 91 9.42 2.11 8.12
N PRO A 92 9.50 3.35 7.67
CA PRO A 92 9.52 3.75 6.27
C PRO A 92 10.78 3.24 5.55
N SER A 93 10.86 3.39 4.20
CA SER A 93 12.10 3.11 3.49
C SER A 93 13.19 4.10 3.91
N TRP A 94 14.45 3.63 3.98
CA TRP A 94 15.57 4.51 4.28
C TRP A 94 15.79 5.48 3.11
N TYR A 95 16.34 6.66 3.34
CA TYR A 95 16.51 7.80 2.44
C TYR A 95 15.22 8.49 1.98
N ASP A 96 14.27 7.74 1.39
CA ASP A 96 13.13 8.34 0.68
C ASP A 96 11.89 8.47 1.57
N GLY A 97 11.84 7.77 2.71
CA GLY A 97 10.72 7.84 3.65
C GLY A 97 9.41 7.24 3.13
N PHE A 98 9.46 6.36 2.12
CA PHE A 98 8.25 5.75 1.57
C PHE A 98 7.58 4.82 2.59
N ALA A 99 6.26 4.90 2.66
CA ALA A 99 5.46 3.99 3.47
C ALA A 99 5.50 2.58 2.85
N LYS A 100 6.15 1.67 3.57
CA LYS A 100 6.33 0.27 3.22
C LYS A 100 6.25 -0.57 4.50
N PRO A 101 5.96 -1.88 4.40
CA PRO A 101 5.58 -2.64 3.21
C PRO A 101 4.21 -2.20 2.67
N ASP A 102 3.83 -2.64 1.47
CA ASP A 102 2.50 -2.38 0.92
C ASP A 102 1.43 -3.24 1.57
N LEU A 103 1.78 -4.48 1.89
CA LEU A 103 0.94 -5.47 2.57
C LEU A 103 1.81 -6.58 3.14
N VAL A 104 1.21 -7.50 3.88
CA VAL A 104 1.87 -8.69 4.43
C VAL A 104 1.21 -9.96 3.91
N ALA A 105 1.96 -11.07 3.91
CA ALA A 105 1.47 -12.38 3.49
C ALA A 105 2.12 -13.51 4.31
N PRO A 106 1.55 -14.74 4.31
CA PRO A 106 2.17 -15.88 4.96
C PRO A 106 3.62 -16.07 4.52
N GLY A 107 4.55 -15.97 5.46
CA GLY A 107 6.00 -16.06 5.21
C GLY A 107 6.76 -16.84 6.25
N HIS A 108 6.11 -17.26 7.35
CA HIS A 108 6.74 -18.02 8.42
C HIS A 108 6.45 -19.53 8.26
N ARG A 109 7.52 -20.34 8.28
CA ARG A 109 7.47 -21.81 8.20
C ARG A 109 6.75 -22.33 6.95
N ILE A 110 6.91 -21.67 5.83
CA ILE A 110 6.31 -22.09 4.56
C ILE A 110 7.02 -23.34 4.04
N VAL A 111 6.24 -24.34 3.67
CA VAL A 111 6.70 -25.61 3.11
C VAL A 111 6.48 -25.58 1.60
N ALA A 112 7.55 -25.82 0.84
CA ALA A 112 7.51 -25.87 -0.62
C ALA A 112 8.40 -27.00 -1.15
N LEU A 113 8.11 -27.45 -2.38
CA LEU A 113 8.96 -28.39 -3.09
C LEU A 113 10.40 -27.86 -3.16
N ALA A 114 11.34 -28.74 -2.99
CA ALA A 114 12.75 -28.45 -3.07
C ALA A 114 13.44 -29.34 -4.11
N ASP A 115 14.42 -28.78 -4.79
CA ASP A 115 15.33 -29.55 -5.62
C ASP A 115 16.37 -30.24 -4.72
N PRO A 116 16.41 -31.58 -4.67
CA PRO A 116 17.37 -32.32 -3.85
C PRO A 116 18.83 -32.06 -4.23
N THR A 117 19.08 -31.56 -5.44
CA THR A 117 20.43 -31.24 -5.92
C THR A 117 20.87 -29.82 -5.56
N SER A 118 19.97 -28.99 -5.04
CA SER A 118 20.29 -27.61 -4.69
C SER A 118 21.21 -27.52 -3.47
N THR A 119 22.10 -26.54 -3.49
CA THR A 119 22.99 -26.22 -2.36
C THR A 119 22.20 -25.97 -1.07
N LEU A 120 21.05 -25.32 -1.16
CA LEU A 120 20.18 -25.05 -0.01
C LEU A 120 19.68 -26.36 0.60
N PHE A 121 19.21 -27.29 -0.21
CA PHE A 121 18.74 -28.60 0.24
C PHE A 121 19.89 -29.41 0.87
N ALA A 122 21.07 -29.40 0.23
CA ALA A 122 22.22 -30.14 0.72
C ALA A 122 22.72 -29.63 2.09
N ASN A 123 22.83 -28.30 2.24
CA ASN A 123 23.46 -27.68 3.40
C ASN A 123 22.53 -27.54 4.62
N TYR A 124 21.21 -27.64 4.45
CA TYR A 124 20.25 -27.43 5.54
C TYR A 124 19.30 -28.65 5.74
N PRO A 125 19.83 -29.81 6.12
CA PRO A 125 19.04 -31.01 6.30
C PRO A 125 17.93 -30.89 7.37
N SER A 126 18.12 -30.02 8.37
CA SER A 126 17.11 -29.74 9.41
C SER A 126 15.86 -29.04 8.92
N PHE A 127 15.92 -28.42 7.72
CA PHE A 127 14.77 -27.74 7.11
C PHE A 127 13.98 -28.66 6.17
N ARG A 128 14.48 -29.87 5.92
CA ARG A 128 13.80 -30.83 5.04
C ARG A 128 12.55 -31.37 5.72
N ILE A 129 11.49 -31.48 4.95
CA ILE A 129 10.22 -32.06 5.37
C ILE A 129 9.90 -33.24 4.48
N ALA A 130 9.51 -34.33 5.09
CA ALA A 130 9.08 -35.53 4.37
C ALA A 130 7.68 -35.33 3.76
N SER A 131 7.51 -35.83 2.55
CA SER A 131 6.19 -35.93 1.93
C SER A 131 5.28 -36.83 2.75
N PRO A 132 4.07 -36.42 3.08
CA PRO A 132 3.14 -37.26 3.84
C PRO A 132 2.68 -38.48 3.06
N THR A 133 2.84 -38.50 1.73
CA THR A 133 2.40 -39.62 0.87
C THR A 133 3.53 -40.55 0.51
N SER A 134 4.75 -40.07 0.25
CA SER A 134 5.87 -40.91 -0.18
C SER A 134 6.89 -41.19 0.93
N GLY A 135 6.88 -40.36 2.01
CA GLY A 135 7.90 -40.40 3.05
C GLY A 135 9.26 -39.85 2.60
N GLN A 136 9.42 -39.48 1.34
CA GLN A 136 10.65 -38.84 0.82
C GLN A 136 10.77 -37.42 1.29
N GLN A 137 12.03 -36.94 1.48
CA GLN A 137 12.30 -35.56 1.88
C GLN A 137 12.36 -34.67 0.64
N ASP A 138 11.20 -34.33 0.09
CA ASP A 138 11.09 -33.57 -1.16
C ASP A 138 10.77 -32.10 -0.93
N TYR A 139 10.66 -31.67 0.33
CA TYR A 139 10.24 -30.31 0.68
C TYR A 139 11.25 -29.64 1.59
N LEU A 140 11.31 -28.32 1.52
CA LEU A 140 11.97 -27.47 2.52
C LEU A 140 10.95 -26.59 3.21
N ARG A 141 11.16 -26.36 4.52
CA ARG A 141 10.40 -25.42 5.34
C ARG A 141 11.28 -24.21 5.64
N LEU A 142 10.92 -23.05 5.09
CA LEU A 142 11.66 -21.81 5.19
C LEU A 142 10.80 -20.70 5.77
N SER A 143 11.46 -19.68 6.31
CA SER A 143 10.83 -18.47 6.85
C SER A 143 11.53 -17.23 6.28
N GLY A 144 10.75 -16.19 5.97
CA GLY A 144 11.26 -14.93 5.44
C GLY A 144 10.20 -14.19 4.63
N THR A 145 10.40 -12.89 4.47
CA THR A 145 9.61 -12.10 3.51
C THR A 145 9.83 -12.59 2.07
N SER A 146 10.94 -13.29 1.82
CA SER A 146 11.19 -14.02 0.57
C SER A 146 10.20 -15.15 0.29
N MET A 147 9.54 -15.71 1.32
CA MET A 147 8.49 -16.72 1.21
C MET A 147 7.11 -16.07 1.11
N ALA A 148 6.93 -14.88 1.68
CA ALA A 148 5.70 -14.10 1.59
C ALA A 148 5.50 -13.50 0.19
N ALA A 149 6.55 -13.00 -0.45
CA ALA A 149 6.47 -12.37 -1.77
C ALA A 149 5.87 -13.29 -2.85
N PRO A 150 6.26 -14.57 -3.01
CA PRO A 150 5.66 -15.46 -4.01
C PRO A 150 4.18 -15.78 -3.74
N VAL A 151 3.69 -15.70 -2.51
CA VAL A 151 2.25 -15.84 -2.20
C VAL A 151 1.47 -14.69 -2.84
N VAL A 152 1.99 -13.47 -2.72
CA VAL A 152 1.39 -12.29 -3.37
C VAL A 152 1.56 -12.36 -4.88
N ALA A 153 2.72 -12.77 -5.39
CA ALA A 153 2.94 -12.94 -6.83
C ALA A 153 1.97 -13.96 -7.46
N ALA A 154 1.67 -15.05 -6.75
CA ALA A 154 0.66 -16.02 -7.16
C ALA A 154 -0.75 -15.41 -7.16
N THR A 155 -1.09 -14.59 -6.15
CA THR A 155 -2.35 -13.85 -6.12
C THR A 155 -2.47 -12.89 -7.32
N VAL A 156 -1.40 -12.17 -7.65
CA VAL A 156 -1.35 -11.29 -8.84
C VAL A 156 -1.56 -12.08 -10.13
N ALA A 157 -0.93 -13.25 -10.26
CA ALA A 157 -1.12 -14.13 -11.42
C ALA A 157 -2.58 -14.58 -11.53
N ALA A 158 -3.22 -14.95 -10.42
CA ALA A 158 -4.63 -15.32 -10.37
C ALA A 158 -5.55 -14.14 -10.74
N MET A 159 -5.24 -12.91 -10.28
CA MET A 159 -5.97 -11.70 -10.67
C MET A 159 -5.92 -11.47 -12.19
N GLN A 160 -4.75 -11.59 -12.80
CA GLN A 160 -4.59 -11.47 -14.26
C GLN A 160 -5.34 -12.58 -15.00
N GLN A 161 -5.31 -13.81 -14.49
CA GLN A 161 -6.03 -14.94 -15.07
C GLN A 161 -7.55 -14.70 -15.03
N VAL A 162 -8.10 -14.32 -13.87
CA VAL A 162 -9.54 -14.00 -13.75
C VAL A 162 -9.94 -12.86 -14.67
N ASN A 163 -9.11 -11.81 -14.78
CA ASN A 163 -9.38 -10.72 -15.71
C ASN A 163 -9.44 -11.20 -17.18
N LEU A 164 -8.58 -12.14 -17.57
CA LEU A 164 -8.63 -12.76 -18.91
C LEU A 164 -9.91 -13.59 -19.10
N GLU A 165 -10.28 -14.40 -18.10
CA GLU A 165 -11.47 -15.25 -18.14
C GLU A 165 -12.76 -14.43 -18.25
N MET A 166 -12.83 -13.25 -17.64
CA MET A 166 -13.94 -12.31 -17.78
C MET A 166 -14.12 -11.77 -19.21
N GLY A 167 -13.13 -11.94 -20.09
CA GLY A 167 -13.24 -11.66 -21.51
C GLY A 167 -14.00 -12.72 -22.31
N TYR A 168 -14.30 -13.89 -21.74
CA TYR A 168 -15.07 -14.93 -22.38
C TYR A 168 -16.57 -14.78 -22.08
N TYR A 169 -17.36 -14.52 -23.11
CA TYR A 169 -18.81 -14.42 -22.99
C TYR A 169 -19.49 -15.19 -24.11
N GLY A 170 -20.39 -16.13 -23.77
CA GLY A 170 -21.18 -16.88 -24.74
C GLY A 170 -20.36 -17.64 -25.78
N GLY A 171 -19.14 -18.08 -25.46
CA GLY A 171 -18.23 -18.76 -26.39
C GLY A 171 -17.41 -17.83 -27.28
N THR A 172 -17.57 -16.51 -27.13
CA THR A 172 -16.79 -15.50 -27.84
C THR A 172 -15.81 -14.82 -26.89
N TYR A 173 -14.56 -14.67 -27.32
CA TYR A 173 -13.54 -13.93 -26.58
C TYR A 173 -13.59 -12.43 -26.97
N LEU A 174 -13.92 -11.60 -26.02
CA LEU A 174 -13.80 -10.14 -26.10
C LEU A 174 -12.56 -9.73 -25.30
N PRO A 175 -11.47 -9.29 -25.96
CA PRO A 175 -10.23 -8.95 -25.26
C PRO A 175 -10.44 -7.88 -24.20
N ARG A 176 -10.12 -8.20 -22.95
CA ARG A 176 -10.03 -7.20 -21.87
C ARG A 176 -8.58 -6.72 -21.76
N PRO A 177 -8.33 -5.42 -21.53
CA PRO A 177 -6.98 -4.96 -21.25
C PRO A 177 -6.45 -5.65 -19.99
N ALA A 178 -5.15 -5.91 -19.96
CA ALA A 178 -4.51 -6.44 -18.76
C ALA A 178 -4.65 -5.43 -17.63
N LEU A 179 -4.82 -5.94 -16.39
CA LEU A 179 -4.77 -5.09 -15.22
C LEU A 179 -3.39 -4.44 -15.12
N THR A 180 -3.36 -3.16 -14.86
CA THR A 180 -2.09 -2.43 -14.66
C THR A 180 -1.48 -2.77 -13.30
N PRO A 181 -0.16 -2.61 -13.13
CA PRO A 181 0.48 -2.76 -11.83
C PRO A 181 -0.16 -1.91 -10.73
N ASN A 182 -0.56 -0.67 -11.04
CA ASN A 182 -1.25 0.22 -10.11
C ASN A 182 -2.61 -0.33 -9.68
N THR A 183 -3.44 -0.74 -10.64
CA THR A 183 -4.74 -1.36 -10.34
C THR A 183 -4.59 -2.58 -9.45
N ILE A 184 -3.64 -3.45 -9.76
CA ILE A 184 -3.35 -4.66 -8.96
C ILE A 184 -2.94 -4.29 -7.54
N LYS A 185 -1.98 -3.36 -7.39
CA LYS A 185 -1.49 -2.90 -6.09
C LYS A 185 -2.63 -2.30 -5.26
N ALA A 186 -3.45 -1.45 -5.87
CA ALA A 186 -4.58 -0.82 -5.20
C ALA A 186 -5.63 -1.85 -4.74
N ILE A 187 -6.00 -2.81 -5.59
CA ILE A 187 -6.96 -3.87 -5.22
C ILE A 187 -6.41 -4.71 -4.07
N LEU A 188 -5.15 -5.12 -4.11
CA LEU A 188 -4.53 -5.91 -3.06
C LEU A 188 -4.54 -5.18 -1.72
N GLN A 189 -4.21 -3.89 -1.70
CA GLN A 189 -4.23 -3.07 -0.49
C GLN A 189 -5.65 -2.89 0.03
N PHE A 190 -6.59 -2.49 -0.82
CA PHE A 190 -7.97 -2.24 -0.44
C PHE A 190 -8.64 -3.47 0.18
N THR A 191 -8.40 -4.64 -0.40
CA THR A 191 -9.03 -5.90 0.02
C THR A 191 -8.31 -6.60 1.16
N SER A 192 -7.12 -6.14 1.57
CA SER A 192 -6.36 -6.71 2.69
C SER A 192 -7.19 -6.75 3.98
N THR A 193 -6.82 -7.61 4.91
CA THR A 193 -7.43 -7.68 6.24
C THR A 193 -6.44 -7.24 7.30
N THR A 194 -6.89 -6.49 8.30
CA THR A 194 -6.00 -6.01 9.37
C THR A 194 -5.46 -7.15 10.21
N VAL A 195 -4.19 -7.03 10.63
CA VAL A 195 -3.54 -7.94 11.57
C VAL A 195 -3.36 -7.24 12.91
N ALA A 196 -3.60 -7.96 14.00
CA ALA A 196 -3.45 -7.46 15.36
C ALA A 196 -2.45 -8.30 16.16
N ASP A 197 -1.90 -7.70 17.23
CA ASP A 197 -1.05 -8.41 18.18
C ASP A 197 -1.84 -9.32 19.15
N ASP A 198 -1.13 -9.95 20.09
CA ASP A 198 -1.75 -10.86 21.10
C ASP A 198 -2.66 -10.11 22.10
N GLN A 199 -2.61 -8.78 22.15
CA GLN A 199 -3.49 -7.93 22.94
C GLN A 199 -4.71 -7.43 22.12
N GLY A 200 -4.77 -7.77 20.83
CA GLY A 200 -5.81 -7.31 19.93
C GLY A 200 -5.57 -5.89 19.37
N LEU A 201 -4.39 -5.31 19.61
CA LEU A 201 -4.03 -4.02 19.04
C LEU A 201 -3.58 -4.20 17.58
N VAL A 202 -4.24 -3.49 16.67
CA VAL A 202 -3.92 -3.51 15.26
C VAL A 202 -2.54 -2.91 15.02
N TYR A 203 -1.69 -3.61 14.26
CA TYR A 203 -0.37 -3.11 13.88
C TYR A 203 -0.48 -1.84 13.03
N ASP A 204 0.51 -0.95 13.16
CA ASP A 204 0.62 0.25 12.33
C ASP A 204 0.93 -0.08 10.85
N HIS A 205 0.70 0.90 9.96
CA HIS A 205 0.89 0.72 8.53
C HIS A 205 2.36 0.57 8.09
N LEU A 206 3.32 1.03 8.87
CA LEU A 206 4.73 0.79 8.59
C LEU A 206 5.14 -0.64 8.95
N THR A 207 4.34 -1.33 9.74
CA THR A 207 4.53 -2.73 10.13
C THR A 207 3.78 -3.68 9.19
N GLN A 208 2.50 -3.44 8.91
CA GLN A 208 1.66 -4.35 8.13
C GLN A 208 1.26 -3.86 6.74
N GLY A 209 1.62 -2.63 6.36
CA GLY A 209 1.07 -2.01 5.17
C GLY A 209 -0.45 -1.84 5.27
N ALA A 210 -1.18 -2.20 4.24
CA ALA A 210 -2.63 -2.22 4.25
C ALA A 210 -3.22 -3.42 5.03
N GLY A 211 -2.40 -4.41 5.40
CA GLY A 211 -2.81 -5.61 6.11
C GLY A 211 -2.41 -6.91 5.42
N ALA A 212 -2.97 -8.03 5.85
CA ALA A 212 -2.73 -9.34 5.28
C ALA A 212 -3.41 -9.52 3.92
N VAL A 213 -2.71 -10.14 2.97
CA VAL A 213 -3.24 -10.43 1.64
C VAL A 213 -4.56 -11.21 1.71
N ASN A 214 -5.54 -10.77 0.94
CA ASN A 214 -6.84 -11.38 0.78
C ASN A 214 -7.07 -11.73 -0.69
N THR A 215 -6.61 -12.88 -1.10
CA THR A 215 -6.75 -13.36 -2.48
C THR A 215 -8.22 -13.43 -2.90
N ARG A 216 -9.12 -13.89 -2.02
CA ARG A 216 -10.55 -14.00 -2.34
C ARG A 216 -11.14 -12.61 -2.65
N GLY A 217 -10.95 -11.64 -1.75
CA GLY A 217 -11.44 -10.28 -1.96
C GLY A 217 -10.86 -9.63 -3.21
N ALA A 218 -9.55 -9.82 -3.46
CA ALA A 218 -8.90 -9.32 -4.67
C ALA A 218 -9.54 -9.88 -5.95
N LEU A 219 -9.82 -11.18 -6.01
CA LEU A 219 -10.47 -11.81 -7.16
C LEU A 219 -11.94 -11.36 -7.32
N ASP A 220 -12.66 -11.15 -6.22
CA ASP A 220 -14.03 -10.65 -6.26
C ASP A 220 -14.10 -9.22 -6.81
N VAL A 221 -13.15 -8.35 -6.45
CA VAL A 221 -13.03 -7.02 -7.04
C VAL A 221 -12.68 -7.11 -8.53
N VAL A 222 -11.72 -7.96 -8.94
CA VAL A 222 -11.37 -8.13 -10.36
C VAL A 222 -12.58 -8.54 -11.20
N ARG A 223 -13.48 -9.36 -10.66
CA ARG A 223 -14.71 -9.74 -11.36
C ARG A 223 -15.70 -8.60 -11.49
N ALA A 224 -15.66 -7.65 -10.57
CA ALA A 224 -16.61 -6.55 -10.48
C ALA A 224 -16.18 -5.26 -11.19
N ILE A 225 -14.96 -5.19 -11.73
CA ILE A 225 -14.44 -3.96 -12.35
C ILE A 225 -14.56 -3.96 -13.87
N ASP A 226 -14.66 -2.75 -14.42
CA ASP A 226 -14.41 -2.46 -15.83
C ASP A 226 -13.00 -1.87 -15.99
N PRO A 227 -12.01 -2.62 -16.48
CA PRO A 227 -10.65 -2.13 -16.64
C PRO A 227 -10.51 -1.09 -17.77
N THR A 228 -11.59 -0.81 -18.52
CA THR A 228 -11.62 0.21 -19.58
C THR A 228 -12.20 1.53 -19.12
N ALA A 229 -12.75 1.59 -17.93
CA ALA A 229 -13.35 2.81 -17.38
C ALA A 229 -12.32 3.94 -17.29
N GLY A 230 -12.70 5.14 -17.72
CA GLY A 230 -11.85 6.32 -17.64
C GLY A 230 -11.64 6.79 -16.20
N VAL A 231 -10.55 7.51 -15.95
CA VAL A 231 -10.29 8.13 -14.65
C VAL A 231 -11.45 9.06 -14.26
N GLY A 232 -11.91 8.95 -13.00
CA GLY A 232 -13.07 9.70 -12.50
C GLY A 232 -14.44 9.12 -12.89
N SER A 233 -14.48 8.08 -13.73
CA SER A 233 -15.70 7.37 -14.05
C SER A 233 -16.01 6.26 -13.06
N TRP A 234 -17.29 5.93 -12.91
CA TRP A 234 -17.66 4.73 -12.16
C TRP A 234 -17.16 3.48 -12.88
N TRP A 235 -16.47 2.63 -12.19
CA TRP A 235 -15.76 1.49 -12.78
C TRP A 235 -16.21 0.13 -12.24
N LEU A 236 -17.05 0.08 -11.20
CA LEU A 236 -17.64 -1.16 -10.74
C LEU A 236 -18.83 -1.52 -11.62
N THR A 237 -18.82 -2.73 -12.15
CA THR A 237 -19.93 -3.30 -12.95
C THR A 237 -20.92 -4.09 -12.10
N ALA A 238 -20.52 -4.44 -10.87
CA ALA A 238 -21.33 -5.16 -9.90
C ALA A 238 -21.00 -4.69 -8.47
N PRO A 239 -21.92 -4.79 -7.51
CA PRO A 239 -21.61 -4.55 -6.10
C PRO A 239 -20.55 -5.52 -5.58
N VAL A 240 -19.67 -5.05 -4.72
CA VAL A 240 -18.70 -5.87 -3.97
C VAL A 240 -19.07 -5.88 -2.49
N THR A 241 -19.00 -7.06 -1.90
CA THR A 241 -19.13 -7.22 -0.45
C THR A 241 -17.75 -7.03 0.16
N GLU A 242 -17.59 -6.00 0.99
CA GLU A 242 -16.30 -5.60 1.57
C GLU A 242 -15.88 -6.45 2.77
N THR A 243 -16.25 -7.72 2.72
CA THR A 243 -15.88 -8.75 3.69
C THR A 243 -15.49 -10.02 2.96
N SER A 244 -14.61 -10.82 3.56
CA SER A 244 -14.27 -12.16 3.08
C SER A 244 -14.40 -13.18 4.19
N ASP A 245 -14.92 -14.36 3.87
CA ASP A 245 -14.99 -15.47 4.81
C ASP A 245 -13.65 -16.23 4.85
N PHE A 246 -13.12 -16.39 6.05
CA PHE A 246 -11.94 -17.20 6.34
C PHE A 246 -12.29 -18.21 7.42
N ALA A 247 -12.46 -19.48 7.03
CA ALA A 247 -12.79 -20.57 7.94
C ALA A 247 -14.04 -20.31 8.79
N GLY A 248 -15.07 -19.69 8.22
CA GLY A 248 -16.34 -19.37 8.89
C GLY A 248 -16.34 -18.03 9.65
N ALA A 249 -15.25 -17.27 9.61
CA ALA A 249 -15.19 -15.91 10.14
C ALA A 249 -15.22 -14.87 9.00
N ALA A 250 -16.25 -14.03 8.97
CA ALA A 250 -16.34 -12.94 8.03
C ALA A 250 -15.46 -11.78 8.52
N LEU A 251 -14.36 -11.49 7.81
CA LEU A 251 -13.45 -10.41 8.11
C LEU A 251 -13.67 -9.22 7.19
N PRO A 252 -13.81 -8.01 7.72
CA PRO A 252 -13.89 -6.80 6.92
C PRO A 252 -12.58 -6.53 6.21
N TRP A 253 -12.67 -5.93 5.03
CA TRP A 253 -11.52 -5.42 4.32
C TRP A 253 -10.98 -4.17 5.02
N SER A 254 -9.68 -3.98 4.98
CA SER A 254 -9.04 -2.84 5.64
C SER A 254 -9.35 -1.51 4.96
N LYS A 255 -9.63 -1.53 3.64
CA LYS A 255 -9.84 -0.34 2.79
C LYS A 255 -8.69 0.68 2.89
N ALA A 256 -7.54 0.24 3.37
CA ALA A 256 -6.37 1.09 3.51
C ALA A 256 -5.60 1.15 2.20
N MET A 257 -5.11 2.35 1.88
CA MET A 257 -4.21 2.60 0.78
C MET A 257 -2.92 3.16 1.35
N VAL A 258 -1.87 2.35 1.37
CA VAL A 258 -0.53 2.77 1.79
C VAL A 258 0.28 2.98 0.54
N TRP A 259 0.68 4.24 0.26
CA TRP A 259 1.22 4.53 -1.04
C TRP A 259 2.23 5.65 -1.04
N ASN A 260 3.48 5.32 -1.36
CA ASN A 260 4.59 6.24 -1.36
C ASN A 260 4.72 6.93 0.02
N GLN A 261 4.63 8.26 0.10
CA GLN A 261 4.61 9.02 1.36
C GLN A 261 3.19 9.23 1.91
N ASN A 262 2.20 8.59 1.30
CA ASN A 262 0.79 8.82 1.63
C ASN A 262 0.13 7.60 2.27
N ILE A 263 -0.68 7.85 3.29
CA ILE A 263 -1.67 6.91 3.81
C ILE A 263 -3.02 7.49 3.47
N VAL A 264 -3.80 6.77 2.66
CA VAL A 264 -5.11 7.19 2.22
C VAL A 264 -6.16 6.24 2.78
N TRP A 265 -7.14 6.79 3.47
CA TRP A 265 -8.24 6.06 4.07
C TRP A 265 -9.53 6.41 3.34
N GLY A 266 -10.43 5.45 3.14
CA GLY A 266 -11.77 5.73 2.69
C GLY A 266 -12.28 4.84 1.57
N GLU A 267 -13.42 5.23 1.02
CA GLU A 267 -14.18 4.48 0.03
C GLU A 267 -13.63 4.65 -1.41
N SER A 268 -12.31 4.64 -1.55
CA SER A 268 -11.61 4.99 -2.80
C SER A 268 -11.91 4.06 -3.97
N ILE A 269 -12.42 2.86 -3.70
CA ILE A 269 -12.71 1.87 -4.74
C ILE A 269 -13.98 2.20 -5.54
N TYR A 270 -14.90 2.95 -4.96
CA TYR A 270 -16.19 3.25 -5.59
C TYR A 270 -16.10 4.30 -6.69
N THR A 271 -15.03 5.05 -6.75
CA THR A 271 -14.73 5.94 -7.87
C THR A 271 -13.45 5.47 -8.54
N HIS A 272 -13.36 5.57 -9.84
CA HIS A 272 -12.12 5.23 -10.57
C HIS A 272 -11.05 6.27 -10.21
N GLN A 273 -10.47 6.09 -9.02
CA GLN A 273 -9.46 6.99 -8.48
C GLN A 273 -8.15 6.86 -9.25
N PRO A 274 -7.33 7.91 -9.28
CA PRO A 274 -6.00 7.86 -9.88
C PRO A 274 -5.14 6.69 -9.38
N ALA A 275 -5.30 6.25 -8.11
CA ALA A 275 -4.61 5.09 -7.58
C ALA A 275 -4.88 3.80 -8.39
N PHE A 276 -6.04 3.68 -9.03
CA PHE A 276 -6.43 2.54 -9.85
C PHE A 276 -6.19 2.76 -11.35
N ALA A 277 -5.88 3.99 -11.77
CA ALA A 277 -5.65 4.32 -13.17
C ALA A 277 -4.30 3.82 -13.68
N GLN A 278 -4.19 3.76 -15.00
CA GLN A 278 -2.91 3.53 -15.67
C GLN A 278 -2.03 4.78 -15.56
N ASN A 279 -0.74 4.60 -15.32
CA ASN A 279 0.27 5.66 -15.41
C ASN A 279 0.17 6.80 -14.38
N ILE A 280 -0.05 6.47 -13.11
CA ILE A 280 0.08 7.46 -12.06
C ILE A 280 1.53 7.60 -11.64
N VAL A 281 2.00 8.83 -11.61
CA VAL A 281 3.25 9.23 -10.97
C VAL A 281 3.01 9.34 -9.47
N TRP A 282 3.78 8.58 -8.69
CA TRP A 282 3.69 8.55 -7.24
C TRP A 282 4.29 9.81 -6.64
N GLY A 283 3.63 10.35 -5.62
CA GLY A 283 4.00 11.63 -5.00
C GLY A 283 3.09 12.79 -5.43
N GLU A 284 2.44 12.67 -6.58
CA GLU A 284 1.40 13.61 -7.03
C GLU A 284 0.08 12.88 -7.12
N ASN A 285 -0.84 13.10 -6.18
CA ASN A 285 -2.11 12.35 -6.11
C ASN A 285 -3.34 13.25 -6.19
N ILE A 286 -4.41 12.71 -6.79
CA ILE A 286 -5.75 13.23 -6.66
C ILE A 286 -6.47 12.39 -5.62
N VAL A 287 -7.00 13.01 -4.59
CA VAL A 287 -7.62 12.31 -3.46
C VAL A 287 -9.06 12.78 -3.27
N TRP A 288 -9.97 11.85 -3.07
CA TRP A 288 -11.39 12.09 -2.84
C TRP A 288 -11.83 11.53 -1.50
N GLY A 289 -12.65 12.24 -0.76
CA GLY A 289 -13.21 11.80 0.51
C GLY A 289 -12.48 12.34 1.75
N GLN A 290 -12.61 11.65 2.88
CA GLN A 290 -11.96 12.01 4.14
C GLN A 290 -10.58 11.36 4.22
N ASN A 291 -9.50 12.13 4.23
CA ASN A 291 -8.15 11.58 4.16
C ASN A 291 -7.11 12.40 4.91
N ILE A 292 -6.02 11.71 5.30
CA ILE A 292 -4.74 12.35 5.64
C ILE A 292 -3.85 12.26 4.40
N VAL A 293 -3.36 13.38 3.91
CA VAL A 293 -2.60 13.44 2.67
C VAL A 293 -1.29 14.19 2.87
N TRP A 294 -0.19 13.60 2.36
CA TRP A 294 1.15 14.17 2.41
C TRP A 294 1.69 14.34 0.99
N GLY A 295 2.35 15.46 0.72
CA GLY A 295 3.02 15.70 -0.56
C GLY A 295 2.28 16.67 -1.47
N LEU A 296 2.52 16.57 -2.78
CA LEU A 296 1.86 17.38 -3.82
C LEU A 296 0.56 16.69 -4.24
N ASN A 297 -0.60 17.30 -3.98
CA ASN A 297 -1.88 16.64 -4.25
C ASN A 297 -2.99 17.59 -4.67
N ILE A 298 -3.94 17.04 -5.45
CA ILE A 298 -5.27 17.63 -5.63
C ILE A 298 -6.21 16.87 -4.71
N VAL A 299 -6.90 17.58 -3.82
CA VAL A 299 -7.72 16.98 -2.76
C VAL A 299 -9.15 17.47 -2.80
N TRP A 300 -10.10 16.54 -2.67
CA TRP A 300 -11.52 16.83 -2.62
C TRP A 300 -12.13 16.25 -1.33
N GLY A 301 -12.96 17.00 -0.64
CA GLY A 301 -13.66 16.55 0.55
C GLY A 301 -13.09 17.09 1.86
N GLU A 302 -13.30 16.39 2.97
CA GLU A 302 -12.81 16.76 4.30
C GLU A 302 -11.44 16.10 4.54
N ASN A 303 -10.38 16.90 4.71
CA ASN A 303 -9.03 16.36 4.77
C ASN A 303 -8.09 17.11 5.71
N ILE A 304 -7.06 16.38 6.19
CA ILE A 304 -5.85 16.97 6.75
C ILE A 304 -4.77 16.87 5.68
N VAL A 305 -4.20 18.01 5.28
CA VAL A 305 -3.27 18.06 4.14
C VAL A 305 -1.96 18.73 4.53
N TRP A 306 -0.85 18.12 4.10
CA TRP A 306 0.50 18.64 4.31
C TRP A 306 1.24 18.76 2.95
N GLY A 307 1.91 19.86 2.72
CA GLY A 307 2.70 20.09 1.51
C GLY A 307 2.11 21.12 0.56
N GLU A 308 2.45 21.00 -0.72
CA GLU A 308 1.91 21.86 -1.78
C GLU A 308 0.70 21.19 -2.42
N ASN A 309 -0.49 21.82 -2.35
CA ASN A 309 -1.73 21.17 -2.78
C ASN A 309 -2.77 22.12 -3.37
N ILE A 310 -3.62 21.56 -4.25
CA ILE A 310 -4.91 22.15 -4.62
C ILE A 310 -6.00 21.43 -3.83
N VAL A 311 -6.78 22.19 -3.06
CA VAL A 311 -7.74 21.59 -2.09
C VAL A 311 -9.14 22.12 -2.32
N TRP A 312 -10.12 21.22 -2.30
CA TRP A 312 -11.54 21.54 -2.41
C TRP A 312 -12.31 20.93 -1.22
N GLY A 313 -13.18 21.70 -0.57
CA GLY A 313 -14.02 21.26 0.51
C GLY A 313 -13.61 21.80 1.90
N GLU A 314 -13.96 21.05 2.96
CA GLU A 314 -13.61 21.41 4.34
C GLU A 314 -12.30 20.75 4.75
N ASN A 315 -11.27 21.56 5.07
CA ASN A 315 -9.92 21.01 5.27
C ASN A 315 -9.11 21.72 6.35
N ILE A 316 -8.17 20.98 6.93
CA ILE A 316 -7.02 21.53 7.67
C ILE A 316 -5.82 21.42 6.74
N VAL A 317 -5.17 22.52 6.45
CA VAL A 317 -4.12 22.60 5.43
C VAL A 317 -2.83 23.20 5.99
N TRP A 318 -1.70 22.56 5.69
CA TRP A 318 -0.35 23.04 6.04
C TRP A 318 0.53 23.11 4.80
N GLY A 319 1.26 24.21 4.63
CA GLY A 319 2.19 24.38 3.53
C GLY A 319 1.74 25.42 2.50
N GLU A 320 2.22 25.28 1.25
CA GLU A 320 1.85 26.15 0.13
C GLU A 320 0.68 25.54 -0.63
N ASN A 321 -0.50 26.19 -0.64
CA ASN A 321 -1.70 25.58 -1.20
C ASN A 321 -2.63 26.56 -1.90
N ILE A 322 -3.39 26.05 -2.89
CA ILE A 322 -4.60 26.69 -3.41
C ILE A 322 -5.79 26.00 -2.79
N VAL A 323 -6.65 26.77 -2.10
CA VAL A 323 -7.74 26.21 -1.27
C VAL A 323 -9.08 26.78 -1.69
N TRP A 324 -10.09 25.89 -1.85
CA TRP A 324 -11.47 26.26 -2.14
C TRP A 324 -12.39 25.64 -1.09
N GLY A 325 -13.30 26.43 -0.51
CA GLY A 325 -14.28 25.97 0.46
C GLY A 325 -14.06 26.50 1.87
N GLU A 326 -14.56 25.79 2.89
CA GLU A 326 -14.40 26.13 4.29
C GLU A 326 -13.16 25.44 4.87
N ASN A 327 -12.17 26.23 5.29
CA ASN A 327 -10.86 25.68 5.65
C ASN A 327 -10.20 26.35 6.84
N ILE A 328 -9.36 25.56 7.55
CA ILE A 328 -8.31 26.07 8.43
C ILE A 328 -6.98 25.95 7.67
N VAL A 329 -6.30 27.07 7.48
CA VAL A 329 -5.11 27.15 6.62
C VAL A 329 -3.91 27.69 7.36
N TRP A 330 -2.75 27.02 7.20
CA TRP A 330 -1.47 27.44 7.76
C TRP A 330 -0.41 27.42 6.66
N GLY A 331 0.37 28.50 6.54
CA GLY A 331 1.43 28.60 5.55
C GLY A 331 1.17 29.67 4.49
N GLU A 332 1.84 29.54 3.33
CA GLU A 332 1.62 30.45 2.19
C GLU A 332 0.53 29.85 1.28
N ASN A 333 -0.67 30.47 1.26
CA ASN A 333 -1.82 29.90 0.58
C ASN A 333 -2.63 30.93 -0.20
N ILE A 334 -3.24 30.49 -1.32
CA ILE A 334 -4.34 31.20 -1.97
C ILE A 334 -5.66 30.56 -1.52
N VAL A 335 -6.51 31.31 -0.85
CA VAL A 335 -7.78 30.84 -0.28
C VAL A 335 -8.95 31.48 -1.00
N TRP A 336 -9.88 30.63 -1.47
CA TRP A 336 -11.15 31.06 -2.06
C TRP A 336 -12.32 30.39 -1.33
N GLY A 337 -13.28 31.17 -0.83
CA GLY A 337 -14.46 30.68 -0.14
C GLY A 337 -14.60 31.19 1.29
N PHE A 338 -15.41 30.56 2.08
CA PHE A 338 -15.63 30.93 3.48
C PHE A 338 -14.62 30.22 4.39
N SER A 339 -13.72 31.00 5.01
CA SER A 339 -12.98 30.46 6.16
C SER A 339 -13.97 30.27 7.31
N ALA A 340 -13.93 29.12 7.99
CA ALA A 340 -14.82 28.80 9.08
C ALA A 340 -14.79 29.89 10.16
N ARG A 341 -15.80 30.71 10.21
CA ARG A 341 -16.15 31.47 11.41
C ARG A 341 -16.93 30.53 12.28
N ASN A 342 -16.37 30.16 13.41
CA ASN A 342 -17.11 29.50 14.44
C ASN A 342 -18.26 30.43 14.87
N GLN A 343 -19.49 30.15 14.41
CA GLN A 343 -20.70 30.91 14.80
C GLN A 343 -21.31 30.38 16.12
N SER A 344 -20.60 29.59 16.89
CA SER A 344 -21.00 29.28 18.25
C SER A 344 -20.27 30.20 19.21
N GLY A 345 -21.00 31.17 19.79
CA GLY A 345 -20.51 32.21 20.68
C GLY A 345 -19.99 31.71 22.03
N ALA A 346 -18.86 31.04 22.03
CA ALA A 346 -18.05 30.76 23.20
C ALA A 346 -16.58 30.88 22.77
N SER A 347 -16.00 32.08 22.91
CA SER A 347 -14.56 32.30 22.72
C SER A 347 -13.79 31.57 23.81
N ASN A 348 -13.04 30.54 23.43
CA ASN A 348 -12.02 29.97 24.30
C ASN A 348 -10.81 30.91 24.29
N LYS A 349 -10.33 31.33 25.46
CA LYS A 349 -9.26 32.35 25.63
C LYS A 349 -7.88 31.94 25.07
N ASN A 350 -7.77 30.76 24.47
CA ASN A 350 -6.55 30.18 23.89
C ASN A 350 -6.60 30.02 22.37
N ASP A 351 -7.65 30.49 21.70
CA ASP A 351 -7.71 30.43 20.24
C ASP A 351 -6.86 31.55 19.64
N PRO A 352 -6.03 31.25 18.62
CA PRO A 352 -5.31 32.30 17.86
C PRO A 352 -6.34 33.24 17.20
N PRO A 353 -6.00 34.53 17.04
CA PRO A 353 -6.93 35.50 16.48
C PRO A 353 -7.38 35.08 15.08
N ALA A 354 -8.69 35.20 14.81
CA ALA A 354 -9.25 34.90 13.51
C ALA A 354 -8.61 35.79 12.43
N VAL A 355 -8.00 35.15 11.44
CA VAL A 355 -7.40 35.84 10.27
C VAL A 355 -8.52 36.34 9.38
N THR A 356 -8.62 37.64 9.15
CA THR A 356 -9.64 38.21 8.26
C THR A 356 -9.10 38.29 6.81
N ALA A 357 -9.99 38.39 5.82
CA ALA A 357 -9.59 38.60 4.42
C ALA A 357 -8.69 39.78 4.21
N ALA A 358 -8.79 40.83 5.08
CA ALA A 358 -7.91 42.01 5.08
C ALA A 358 -6.50 41.67 5.63
N ASP A 359 -6.36 40.71 6.49
CA ASP A 359 -5.08 40.27 7.06
C ASP A 359 -4.33 39.38 6.06
N LEU A 360 -5.02 38.56 5.28
CA LEU A 360 -4.45 37.74 4.21
C LEU A 360 -3.88 38.60 3.07
N VAL A 361 -4.51 39.73 2.74
CA VAL A 361 -3.97 40.70 1.74
C VAL A 361 -2.67 41.33 2.20
N LYS A 362 -2.41 41.41 3.51
CA LYS A 362 -1.14 41.96 4.04
C LYS A 362 0.01 40.95 4.00
N VAL A 363 -0.27 39.66 4.05
CA VAL A 363 0.74 38.60 4.01
C VAL A 363 1.31 38.40 2.60
N THR A 364 0.53 38.69 1.55
CA THR A 364 0.97 38.57 0.16
C THR A 364 1.94 39.68 -0.31
N LYS A 365 2.33 40.66 0.56
CA LYS A 365 3.19 41.80 0.23
C LYS A 365 4.52 41.83 0.98
N LYS A 366 5.18 40.72 1.26
CA LYS A 366 6.59 40.75 1.65
C LYS A 366 7.47 40.39 0.46
N PRO A 367 8.40 41.32 0.03
CA PRO A 367 9.38 40.99 -1.02
C PRO A 367 10.40 39.99 -0.48
N GLY A 368 10.77 39.04 -1.33
CA GLY A 368 11.73 38.01 -1.02
C GLY A 368 13.09 38.50 -0.57
N THR A 369 13.64 37.83 0.41
CA THR A 369 15.09 37.76 0.62
C THR A 369 15.49 36.30 0.29
N GLN A 370 16.20 36.14 -0.82
CA GLN A 370 16.89 34.92 -1.14
C GLN A 370 17.97 34.67 -0.09
N PRO A 371 18.11 33.44 0.43
CA PRO A 371 19.32 33.03 1.14
C PRO A 371 20.45 32.75 0.14
N ARG A 372 21.64 33.17 0.52
CA ARG A 372 22.91 32.85 -0.16
C ARG A 372 23.32 31.40 0.07
#